data_4f7ba1cdaf460b710702cfe1c92e4b1b
#
_entry.id   4f7ba1cdaf460b710702cfe1c92e4b1b
#
_cell.length_a   1.000
_cell.length_b   1.000
_cell.length_c   1.000
_cell.angle_alpha   90.00
_cell.angle_beta   90.00
_cell.angle_gamma   90.00
#
_symmetry.space_group_name_H-M   'P 1'
#
loop_
_entity.id
_entity.type
_entity.pdbx_description
1 polymer ?
#
loop_
_entity_poly.entity_id
_entity_poly.type
_entity_poly.pdbx_seq_one_letter_code
_entity_poly.pdbx_strand_id
1 'polypeptide(L)'
;MRLIRRIRAFVPGLIAAQILLGSGVVASADSASANSSVAKSQTRIVLAGGCFWGMEAVFEQLKGVTNVVAGYAGGDASTARYEMVSTGSTGHAESIEVTYDPSRVSFGQLLAVYFLVAHDPTELDQQGPDEGSQYRSEIYYTTTSQKNAAESYIQALTAQKTFDAKIVTRIEPLRAFYPAEEYHQHFVARNPDYPYVVINDLPKLAALKRKFPDMLKS
;
A
#
# COMPACT_ATOMS: atom_id res chain seq x y z
N MET A 1 -29.07 -13.58 14.14
CA MET A 1 -28.41 -14.70 13.47
C MET A 1 -27.80 -14.16 12.18
N ARG A 2 -26.48 -13.82 12.19
CA ARG A 2 -25.77 -13.27 11.02
C ARG A 2 -25.12 -14.40 10.25
N LEU A 3 -25.48 -14.55 9.00
CA LEU A 3 -25.02 -15.59 8.08
C LEU A 3 -23.59 -15.27 7.62
N ILE A 4 -22.63 -16.09 8.07
CA ILE A 4 -21.22 -16.00 7.64
C ILE A 4 -21.14 -16.57 6.22
N ARG A 5 -21.00 -15.71 5.21
CA ARG A 5 -20.71 -16.12 3.84
C ARG A 5 -19.23 -16.49 3.70
N ARG A 6 -18.98 -17.73 3.32
CA ARG A 6 -17.65 -18.28 3.04
C ARG A 6 -17.06 -17.62 1.79
N ILE A 7 -15.92 -16.94 1.96
CA ILE A 7 -15.10 -16.42 0.85
C ILE A 7 -14.39 -17.60 0.19
N ARG A 8 -14.64 -17.84 -1.09
CA ARG A 8 -13.89 -18.82 -1.89
C ARG A 8 -12.56 -18.21 -2.31
N ALA A 9 -11.48 -18.87 -1.94
CA ALA A 9 -10.13 -18.55 -2.42
C ALA A 9 -10.03 -18.87 -3.92
N PHE A 10 -9.62 -17.89 -4.73
CA PHE A 10 -9.36 -18.04 -6.15
C PHE A 10 -7.85 -18.07 -6.36
N VAL A 11 -7.34 -19.18 -6.91
CA VAL A 11 -5.96 -19.36 -7.35
C VAL A 11 -5.92 -19.13 -8.87
N PRO A 12 -5.17 -18.16 -9.40
CA PRO A 12 -5.00 -18.02 -10.85
C PRO A 12 -4.00 -19.05 -11.37
N GLY A 13 -4.45 -19.84 -12.34
CA GLY A 13 -3.65 -20.85 -13.02
C GLY A 13 -2.51 -20.25 -13.87
N LEU A 14 -1.34 -20.91 -13.82
CA LEU A 14 -0.20 -20.66 -14.69
C LEU A 14 -0.53 -21.08 -16.13
N ILE A 15 -0.35 -20.14 -17.08
CA ILE A 15 -0.27 -20.46 -18.51
C ILE A 15 1.22 -20.59 -18.87
N ALA A 16 1.65 -21.81 -19.18
CA ALA A 16 2.98 -22.10 -19.71
C ALA A 16 3.00 -21.85 -21.22
N ALA A 17 3.83 -20.93 -21.68
CA ALA A 17 4.14 -20.75 -23.10
C ALA A 17 5.44 -21.51 -23.44
N GLN A 18 5.33 -22.48 -24.34
CA GLN A 18 6.47 -23.17 -24.92
C GLN A 18 7.10 -22.32 -26.03
N ILE A 19 8.41 -22.11 -25.97
CA ILE A 19 9.19 -21.49 -27.05
C ILE A 19 10.14 -22.52 -27.63
N LEU A 20 10.06 -22.64 -28.96
CA LEU A 20 10.84 -23.53 -29.83
C LEU A 20 12.35 -23.17 -29.85
N LEU A 21 13.17 -24.19 -29.82
CA LEU A 21 14.63 -24.15 -30.01
C LEU A 21 14.99 -23.81 -31.46
N GLY A 22 15.76 -22.75 -31.64
CA GLY A 22 16.50 -22.46 -32.86
C GLY A 22 18.01 -22.49 -32.58
N SER A 23 18.73 -23.43 -33.22
CA SER A 23 20.18 -23.58 -33.13
C SER A 23 20.89 -22.54 -34.01
N GLY A 24 21.96 -21.90 -33.49
CA GLY A 24 22.79 -21.05 -34.35
C GLY A 24 23.95 -20.32 -33.65
N VAL A 25 25.17 -20.85 -33.90
CA VAL A 25 26.48 -20.18 -33.97
C VAL A 25 27.16 -19.67 -32.70
N VAL A 26 28.24 -20.36 -32.37
CA VAL A 26 29.27 -20.00 -31.37
C VAL A 26 30.11 -18.82 -31.91
N ALA A 27 30.16 -17.74 -31.19
CA ALA A 27 31.20 -16.73 -31.31
C ALA A 27 31.81 -16.50 -29.92
N SER A 28 33.08 -16.89 -29.79
CA SER A 28 33.88 -16.61 -28.58
C SER A 28 34.18 -15.11 -28.52
N ALA A 29 33.83 -14.47 -27.46
CA ALA A 29 34.27 -13.13 -27.17
C ALA A 29 34.53 -12.97 -25.65
N ASP A 30 35.66 -12.36 -25.39
CA ASP A 30 36.36 -12.17 -24.13
C ASP A 30 35.52 -11.92 -22.87
N SER A 31 35.93 -12.59 -21.80
CA SER A 31 35.46 -12.43 -20.44
C SER A 31 35.94 -11.10 -19.86
N ALA A 32 35.19 -10.05 -20.10
CA ALA A 32 35.21 -8.89 -19.22
C ALA A 32 34.19 -9.15 -18.10
N SER A 33 34.70 -9.55 -16.94
CA SER A 33 33.92 -9.69 -15.71
C SER A 33 33.41 -8.30 -15.28
N ALA A 34 32.28 -7.90 -15.85
CA ALA A 34 31.51 -6.79 -15.35
C ALA A 34 30.77 -7.30 -14.10
N ASN A 35 31.33 -7.02 -12.93
CA ASN A 35 30.67 -7.16 -11.65
C ASN A 35 29.55 -6.12 -11.57
N SER A 36 28.50 -6.35 -12.35
CA SER A 36 27.24 -5.62 -12.30
C SER A 36 26.55 -6.09 -11.02
N SER A 37 26.77 -5.36 -9.93
CA SER A 37 25.85 -5.38 -8.81
C SER A 37 24.48 -4.97 -9.37
N VAL A 38 23.60 -5.94 -9.61
CA VAL A 38 22.20 -5.69 -9.94
C VAL A 38 21.65 -4.91 -8.75
N ALA A 39 21.62 -3.60 -8.86
CA ALA A 39 20.93 -2.74 -7.92
C ALA A 39 19.49 -3.26 -7.89
N LYS A 40 19.07 -3.81 -6.74
CA LYS A 40 17.69 -4.27 -6.55
C LYS A 40 16.77 -3.13 -6.93
N SER A 41 15.99 -3.34 -8.00
CA SER A 41 15.00 -2.36 -8.45
C SER A 41 13.99 -2.14 -7.32
N GLN A 42 14.16 -1.08 -6.57
CA GLN A 42 13.18 -0.66 -5.57
C GLN A 42 12.10 0.18 -6.25
N THR A 43 10.87 -0.13 -5.95
CA THR A 43 9.69 0.60 -6.45
C THR A 43 8.99 1.27 -5.27
N ARG A 44 8.38 2.41 -5.51
CA ARG A 44 7.63 3.14 -4.48
C ARG A 44 6.19 3.41 -4.90
N ILE A 45 5.31 3.54 -3.92
CA ILE A 45 3.92 3.95 -4.03
C ILE A 45 3.55 4.78 -2.80
N VAL A 46 2.65 5.74 -2.96
CA VAL A 46 2.10 6.50 -1.84
C VAL A 46 0.62 6.14 -1.68
N LEU A 47 0.22 5.84 -0.45
CA LEU A 47 -1.11 5.36 -0.10
C LEU A 47 -1.67 6.19 1.06
N ALA A 48 -2.91 6.64 0.95
CA ALA A 48 -3.67 7.31 2.00
C ALA A 48 -4.93 6.50 2.35
N GLY A 49 -5.29 6.41 3.61
CA GLY A 49 -6.44 5.61 4.07
C GLY A 49 -6.66 5.72 5.57
N GLY A 50 -6.94 6.93 6.06
CA GLY A 50 -7.07 7.24 7.48
C GLY A 50 -5.75 7.63 8.14
N CYS A 51 -5.71 7.57 9.46
CA CYS A 51 -4.51 7.84 10.23
C CYS A 51 -3.30 7.02 9.75
N PHE A 52 -2.22 7.72 9.41
CA PHE A 52 -1.02 7.11 8.86
C PHE A 52 -0.27 6.18 9.83
N TRP A 53 -0.48 6.29 11.15
CA TRP A 53 0.15 5.41 12.15
C TRP A 53 -0.19 3.94 11.93
N GLY A 54 -1.48 3.63 11.79
CA GLY A 54 -1.94 2.27 11.52
C GLY A 54 -1.59 1.78 10.13
N MET A 55 -1.63 2.68 9.14
CA MET A 55 -1.20 2.39 7.79
C MET A 55 0.28 1.99 7.76
N GLU A 56 1.17 2.82 8.35
CA GLU A 56 2.60 2.55 8.47
C GLU A 56 2.86 1.20 9.14
N ALA A 57 2.27 0.97 10.32
CA ALA A 57 2.45 -0.25 11.09
C ALA A 57 2.04 -1.52 10.32
N VAL A 58 0.97 -1.47 9.52
CA VAL A 58 0.52 -2.59 8.69
C VAL A 58 1.53 -2.90 7.60
N PHE A 59 1.98 -1.89 6.84
CA PHE A 59 2.88 -2.10 5.71
C PHE A 59 4.31 -2.45 6.14
N GLU A 60 4.77 -1.99 7.28
CA GLU A 60 6.07 -2.37 7.85
C GLU A 60 6.20 -3.87 8.12
N GLN A 61 5.09 -4.59 8.39
CA GLN A 61 5.13 -6.03 8.65
C GLN A 61 5.35 -6.87 7.39
N LEU A 62 5.26 -6.31 6.20
CA LEU A 62 5.20 -7.08 4.95
C LEU A 62 6.59 -7.49 4.44
N LYS A 63 6.77 -8.77 4.13
CA LYS A 63 7.94 -9.26 3.37
C LYS A 63 8.05 -8.51 2.07
N GLY A 64 9.28 -8.09 1.71
CA GLY A 64 9.50 -7.35 0.48
C GLY A 64 9.32 -5.84 0.61
N VAL A 65 8.60 -5.34 1.62
CA VAL A 65 8.60 -3.92 1.97
C VAL A 65 9.91 -3.60 2.69
N THR A 66 10.67 -2.65 2.14
CA THR A 66 12.01 -2.28 2.63
C THR A 66 11.99 -1.02 3.47
N ASN A 67 11.05 -0.11 3.20
CA ASN A 67 10.85 1.11 3.97
C ASN A 67 9.41 1.58 3.91
N VAL A 68 8.92 2.17 4.99
CA VAL A 68 7.65 2.90 5.06
C VAL A 68 7.90 4.21 5.77
N VAL A 69 7.38 5.30 5.24
CA VAL A 69 7.50 6.64 5.83
C VAL A 69 6.12 7.26 5.93
N ALA A 70 5.70 7.66 7.12
CA ALA A 70 4.49 8.45 7.33
C ALA A 70 4.70 9.88 6.81
N GLY A 71 3.68 10.47 6.18
CA GLY A 71 3.80 11.79 5.58
C GLY A 71 2.51 12.33 5.00
N TYR A 72 2.66 13.30 4.12
CA TYR A 72 1.56 14.06 3.52
C TYR A 72 1.67 14.09 2.00
N ALA A 73 0.55 13.91 1.30
CA ALA A 73 0.48 14.03 -0.15
C ALA A 73 -0.81 14.74 -0.60
N GLY A 74 -0.80 15.37 -1.77
CA GLY A 74 -1.97 16.00 -2.38
C GLY A 74 -2.08 17.50 -2.19
N GLY A 75 -1.37 18.10 -1.24
CA GLY A 75 -1.31 19.55 -0.98
C GLY A 75 0.03 20.19 -1.35
N ASP A 76 0.19 21.45 -0.97
CA ASP A 76 1.38 22.25 -1.26
C ASP A 76 2.45 22.11 -0.16
N ALA A 77 3.73 22.24 -0.55
CA ALA A 77 4.89 22.16 0.37
C ALA A 77 4.79 23.08 1.58
N SER A 78 4.23 24.28 1.40
CA SER A 78 4.11 25.30 2.46
C SER A 78 3.16 24.90 3.59
N THR A 79 2.28 23.92 3.35
CA THR A 79 1.26 23.45 4.30
C THR A 79 1.50 22.03 4.78
N ALA A 80 2.61 21.39 4.35
CA ALA A 80 2.94 19.99 4.68
C ALA A 80 3.55 19.87 6.10
N ARG A 81 2.75 20.13 7.12
CA ARG A 81 3.07 19.96 8.55
C ARG A 81 1.81 19.65 9.32
N TYR A 82 1.94 18.89 10.40
CA TYR A 82 0.82 18.30 11.13
C TYR A 82 -0.23 19.35 11.57
N GLU A 83 0.19 20.47 12.17
CA GLU A 83 -0.74 21.50 12.66
C GLU A 83 -1.61 22.11 11.55
N MET A 84 -1.14 22.08 10.31
CA MET A 84 -1.92 22.56 9.18
C MET A 84 -2.76 21.45 8.55
N VAL A 85 -2.17 20.27 8.33
CA VAL A 85 -2.86 19.14 7.70
C VAL A 85 -4.04 18.67 8.54
N SER A 86 -3.89 18.62 9.87
CA SER A 86 -4.93 18.22 10.81
C SER A 86 -6.20 19.10 10.76
N THR A 87 -6.11 20.32 10.21
CA THR A 87 -7.27 21.18 10.00
C THR A 87 -8.20 20.73 8.85
N GLY A 88 -7.74 19.82 7.98
CA GLY A 88 -8.49 19.37 6.80
C GLY A 88 -8.55 20.36 5.64
N SER A 89 -7.92 21.53 5.74
CA SER A 89 -8.06 22.63 4.76
C SER A 89 -6.92 22.73 3.73
N THR A 90 -5.87 21.89 3.86
CA THR A 90 -4.63 22.02 3.07
C THR A 90 -4.63 21.27 1.75
N GLY A 91 -5.63 20.41 1.53
CA GLY A 91 -5.64 19.46 0.40
C GLY A 91 -4.75 18.23 0.59
N HIS A 92 -3.89 18.20 1.61
CA HIS A 92 -3.12 17.01 1.96
C HIS A 92 -4.01 15.87 2.47
N ALA A 93 -3.59 14.63 2.17
CA ALA A 93 -4.00 13.46 2.91
C ALA A 93 -2.85 12.96 3.78
N GLU A 94 -3.16 12.48 4.99
CA GLU A 94 -2.25 11.62 5.73
C GLU A 94 -1.96 10.37 4.89
N SER A 95 -0.71 10.12 4.63
CA SER A 95 -0.25 9.15 3.65
C SER A 95 0.97 8.40 4.15
N ILE A 96 1.23 7.25 3.55
CA ILE A 96 2.50 6.55 3.70
C ILE A 96 3.19 6.41 2.35
N GLU A 97 4.51 6.62 2.29
CA GLU A 97 5.33 6.21 1.16
C GLU A 97 5.90 4.81 1.45
N VAL A 98 5.53 3.84 0.62
CA VAL A 98 5.98 2.46 0.72
C VAL A 98 7.02 2.17 -0.34
N THR A 99 8.24 1.83 0.09
CA THR A 99 9.31 1.33 -0.78
C THR A 99 9.38 -0.19 -0.68
N TYR A 100 9.38 -0.88 -1.82
CA TYR A 100 9.33 -2.34 -1.84
C TYR A 100 10.17 -2.95 -2.97
N ASP A 101 10.55 -4.22 -2.79
CA ASP A 101 11.22 -5.05 -3.78
C ASP A 101 10.14 -5.84 -4.57
N PRO A 102 9.89 -5.50 -5.85
CA PRO A 102 8.84 -6.12 -6.65
C PRO A 102 9.10 -7.61 -6.95
N SER A 103 10.32 -8.11 -6.73
CA SER A 103 10.63 -9.54 -6.82
C SER A 103 10.18 -10.34 -5.60
N ARG A 104 9.85 -9.66 -4.49
CA ARG A 104 9.47 -10.28 -3.21
C ARG A 104 8.01 -10.02 -2.83
N VAL A 105 7.47 -8.89 -3.20
CA VAL A 105 6.06 -8.53 -3.03
C VAL A 105 5.56 -7.76 -4.25
N SER A 106 4.47 -8.22 -4.84
CA SER A 106 3.88 -7.56 -5.99
C SER A 106 3.03 -6.35 -5.57
N PHE A 107 2.83 -5.40 -6.49
CA PHE A 107 1.92 -4.27 -6.25
C PHE A 107 0.48 -4.75 -5.96
N GLY A 108 0.01 -5.80 -6.65
CA GLY A 108 -1.31 -6.40 -6.39
C GLY A 108 -1.45 -6.95 -4.96
N GLN A 109 -0.38 -7.51 -4.38
CA GLN A 109 -0.38 -7.95 -2.98
C GLN A 109 -0.43 -6.76 -2.01
N LEU A 110 0.27 -5.66 -2.30
CA LEU A 110 0.16 -4.43 -1.51
C LEU A 110 -1.26 -3.85 -1.58
N LEU A 111 -1.90 -3.85 -2.77
CA LEU A 111 -3.30 -3.44 -2.92
C LEU A 111 -4.25 -4.35 -2.13
N ALA A 112 -4.00 -5.66 -2.08
CA ALA A 112 -4.81 -6.58 -1.27
C ALA A 112 -4.77 -6.20 0.22
N VAL A 113 -3.59 -5.91 0.76
CA VAL A 113 -3.44 -5.47 2.16
C VAL A 113 -4.09 -4.10 2.36
N TYR A 114 -3.89 -3.16 1.42
CA TYR A 114 -4.47 -1.83 1.48
C TYR A 114 -5.99 -1.87 1.59
N PHE A 115 -6.67 -2.56 0.67
CA PHE A 115 -8.14 -2.62 0.61
C PHE A 115 -8.78 -3.54 1.65
N LEU A 116 -8.10 -4.61 2.07
CA LEU A 116 -8.74 -5.64 2.89
C LEU A 116 -8.34 -5.61 4.37
N VAL A 117 -7.34 -4.77 4.72
CA VAL A 117 -6.80 -4.70 6.09
C VAL A 117 -6.58 -3.28 6.57
N ALA A 118 -5.88 -2.46 5.76
CA ALA A 118 -5.34 -1.19 6.26
C ALA A 118 -6.41 -0.15 6.54
N HIS A 119 -7.51 -0.13 5.76
CA HIS A 119 -8.61 0.82 5.92
C HIS A 119 -9.92 0.29 5.34
N ASP A 120 -11.02 1.00 5.54
CA ASP A 120 -12.29 0.79 4.85
C ASP A 120 -12.37 1.72 3.63
N PRO A 121 -12.33 1.19 2.40
CA PRO A 121 -12.33 2.01 1.18
C PRO A 121 -13.69 2.60 0.83
N THR A 122 -14.71 2.40 1.64
CA THR A 122 -16.09 2.90 1.42
C THR A 122 -16.40 4.15 2.21
N GLU A 123 -15.51 4.55 3.14
CA GLU A 123 -15.67 5.75 3.96
C GLU A 123 -15.13 6.97 3.21
N LEU A 124 -16.02 7.93 2.92
CA LEU A 124 -15.69 9.15 2.19
C LEU A 124 -15.19 10.23 3.13
N ASP A 125 -13.96 10.71 2.88
CA ASP A 125 -13.30 11.78 3.64
C ASP A 125 -13.33 11.55 5.17
N GLN A 126 -13.23 10.28 5.57
CA GLN A 126 -13.14 9.83 6.97
C GLN A 126 -12.52 8.43 7.03
N GLN A 127 -12.11 8.00 8.23
CA GLN A 127 -11.75 6.60 8.49
C GLN A 127 -11.97 6.28 9.98
N GLY A 128 -12.99 5.46 10.26
CA GLY A 128 -13.36 5.13 11.63
C GLY A 128 -13.69 6.38 12.45
N PRO A 129 -12.92 6.68 13.53
CA PRO A 129 -13.19 7.88 14.36
C PRO A 129 -12.65 9.18 13.76
N ASP A 130 -11.83 9.11 12.71
CA ASP A 130 -11.14 10.27 12.15
C ASP A 130 -11.96 10.85 11.00
N GLU A 131 -12.40 12.10 11.16
CA GLU A 131 -13.22 12.82 10.18
C GLU A 131 -12.41 13.93 9.49
N GLY A 132 -12.61 14.07 8.18
CA GLY A 132 -12.00 15.12 7.37
C GLY A 132 -11.27 14.56 6.13
N SER A 133 -11.10 15.43 5.12
CA SER A 133 -10.49 15.08 3.84
C SER A 133 -9.03 14.62 3.95
N GLN A 134 -8.35 14.95 5.05
CA GLN A 134 -7.00 14.46 5.35
C GLN A 134 -6.96 12.96 5.65
N TYR A 135 -8.09 12.32 5.95
CA TYR A 135 -8.21 10.88 6.21
C TYR A 135 -8.84 10.10 5.05
N ARG A 136 -8.96 10.74 3.86
CA ARG A 136 -9.56 10.11 2.67
C ARG A 136 -8.77 8.91 2.18
N SER A 137 -9.46 8.01 1.48
CA SER A 137 -8.86 6.90 0.76
C SER A 137 -8.32 7.36 -0.60
N GLU A 138 -6.99 7.22 -0.83
CA GLU A 138 -6.36 7.66 -2.09
C GLU A 138 -5.07 6.87 -2.39
N ILE A 139 -4.87 6.55 -3.67
CA ILE A 139 -3.65 5.94 -4.22
C ILE A 139 -2.97 6.98 -5.10
N TYR A 140 -1.74 7.38 -4.75
CA TYR A 140 -0.91 8.27 -5.56
C TYR A 140 0.09 7.46 -6.35
N TYR A 141 -0.18 7.28 -7.65
CA TYR A 141 0.68 6.48 -8.53
C TYR A 141 1.90 7.27 -9.04
N THR A 142 3.01 6.56 -9.27
CA THR A 142 4.24 7.10 -9.86
C THR A 142 4.44 6.65 -11.31
N THR A 143 3.67 5.63 -11.75
CA THR A 143 3.74 5.08 -13.11
C THR A 143 2.35 4.74 -13.64
N THR A 144 2.18 4.77 -14.97
CA THR A 144 0.93 4.34 -15.63
C THR A 144 0.58 2.88 -15.31
N SER A 145 1.58 2.02 -15.12
CA SER A 145 1.36 0.63 -14.73
C SER A 145 0.69 0.51 -13.36
N GLN A 146 1.12 1.33 -12.38
CA GLN A 146 0.47 1.37 -11.07
C GLN A 146 -0.97 1.89 -11.17
N LYS A 147 -1.20 2.96 -11.95
CA LYS A 147 -2.55 3.47 -12.20
C LYS A 147 -3.47 2.37 -12.73
N ASN A 148 -3.09 1.75 -13.84
CA ASN A 148 -3.91 0.71 -14.48
C ASN A 148 -4.16 -0.48 -13.55
N ALA A 149 -3.15 -0.89 -12.77
CA ALA A 149 -3.30 -1.99 -11.81
C ALA A 149 -4.27 -1.62 -10.67
N ALA A 150 -4.21 -0.40 -10.14
CA ALA A 150 -5.12 0.08 -9.09
C ALA A 150 -6.56 0.18 -9.61
N GLU A 151 -6.77 0.74 -10.81
CA GLU A 151 -8.09 0.82 -11.45
C GLU A 151 -8.68 -0.58 -11.67
N SER A 152 -7.90 -1.51 -12.23
CA SER A 152 -8.33 -2.89 -12.45
C SER A 152 -8.65 -3.61 -11.14
N TYR A 153 -7.88 -3.34 -10.07
CA TYR A 153 -8.12 -3.93 -8.76
C TYR A 153 -9.45 -3.45 -8.15
N ILE A 154 -9.74 -2.14 -8.20
CA ILE A 154 -11.01 -1.57 -7.75
C ILE A 154 -12.19 -2.13 -8.56
N GLN A 155 -12.04 -2.25 -9.89
CA GLN A 155 -13.07 -2.85 -10.74
C GLN A 155 -13.36 -4.30 -10.35
N ALA A 156 -12.32 -5.10 -10.07
CA ALA A 156 -12.47 -6.48 -9.62
C ALA A 156 -13.20 -6.58 -8.27
N LEU A 157 -12.81 -5.76 -7.27
CA LEU A 157 -13.48 -5.71 -5.96
C LEU A 157 -14.97 -5.33 -6.10
N THR A 158 -15.26 -4.35 -6.95
CA THR A 158 -16.63 -3.88 -7.22
C THR A 158 -17.47 -4.96 -7.90
N ALA A 159 -16.91 -5.62 -8.93
CA ALA A 159 -17.59 -6.71 -9.63
C ALA A 159 -17.88 -7.92 -8.72
N GLN A 160 -16.96 -8.20 -7.79
CA GLN A 160 -17.09 -9.27 -6.79
C GLN A 160 -18.01 -8.88 -5.63
N LYS A 161 -18.46 -7.62 -5.56
CA LYS A 161 -19.24 -7.07 -4.42
C LYS A 161 -18.54 -7.36 -3.08
N THR A 162 -17.25 -7.10 -3.02
CA THR A 162 -16.41 -7.37 -1.83
C THR A 162 -16.84 -6.51 -0.64
N PHE A 163 -17.31 -5.30 -0.91
CA PHE A 163 -17.84 -4.35 0.07
C PHE A 163 -19.34 -4.12 -0.16
N ASP A 164 -20.07 -3.81 0.91
CA ASP A 164 -21.51 -3.54 0.86
C ASP A 164 -21.83 -2.14 0.32
N ALA A 165 -20.83 -1.22 0.33
CA ALA A 165 -20.94 0.15 -0.17
C ALA A 165 -19.94 0.40 -1.31
N LYS A 166 -20.12 1.54 -2.00
CA LYS A 166 -19.25 1.94 -3.11
C LYS A 166 -17.83 2.24 -2.60
N ILE A 167 -16.82 1.72 -3.28
CA ILE A 167 -15.44 2.12 -3.08
C ILE A 167 -15.28 3.58 -3.52
N VAL A 168 -14.74 4.42 -2.62
CA VAL A 168 -14.54 5.87 -2.83
C VAL A 168 -13.07 6.24 -3.00
N THR A 169 -12.17 5.26 -3.02
CA THR A 169 -10.74 5.44 -3.23
C THR A 169 -10.46 6.22 -4.52
N ARG A 170 -9.73 7.32 -4.41
CA ARG A 170 -9.25 8.11 -5.55
C ARG A 170 -7.93 7.54 -6.06
N ILE A 171 -7.63 7.74 -7.35
CA ILE A 171 -6.36 7.34 -7.98
C ILE A 171 -5.80 8.55 -8.69
N GLU A 172 -4.76 9.14 -8.13
CA GLU A 172 -4.18 10.39 -8.60
C GLU A 172 -2.67 10.27 -8.87
N PRO A 173 -2.08 11.05 -9.78
CA PRO A 173 -0.64 11.07 -9.96
C PRO A 173 0.04 11.66 -8.73
N LEU A 174 1.12 11.03 -8.26
CA LEU A 174 1.95 11.60 -7.20
C LEU A 174 2.68 12.84 -7.72
N ARG A 175 2.33 14.01 -7.19
CA ARG A 175 3.06 15.27 -7.46
C ARG A 175 4.25 15.42 -6.53
N ALA A 176 4.02 15.26 -5.23
CA ALA A 176 5.04 15.29 -4.19
C ALA A 176 4.57 14.51 -2.96
N PHE A 177 5.53 14.04 -2.19
CA PHE A 177 5.33 13.47 -0.86
C PHE A 177 6.24 14.20 0.12
N TYR A 178 5.69 14.54 1.27
CA TYR A 178 6.38 15.26 2.33
C TYR A 178 6.39 14.39 3.58
N PRO A 179 7.56 13.91 4.06
CA PRO A 179 7.63 13.15 5.30
C PRO A 179 7.03 13.94 6.46
N ALA A 180 6.26 13.26 7.29
CA ALA A 180 5.76 13.84 8.53
C ALA A 180 6.89 13.96 9.56
N GLU A 181 6.62 14.70 10.61
CA GLU A 181 7.55 14.96 11.70
C GLU A 181 8.00 13.63 12.36
N GLU A 182 9.23 13.61 12.87
CA GLU A 182 9.86 12.39 13.40
C GLU A 182 9.03 11.70 14.52
N TYR A 183 8.30 12.46 15.30
CA TYR A 183 7.46 11.91 16.36
C TYR A 183 6.27 11.09 15.85
N HIS A 184 5.90 11.21 14.57
CA HIS A 184 4.89 10.40 13.91
C HIS A 184 5.43 9.08 13.34
N GLN A 185 6.73 9.01 13.03
CA GLN A 185 7.33 7.82 12.43
C GLN A 185 7.35 6.66 13.42
N HIS A 186 6.96 5.46 12.97
CA HIS A 186 6.89 4.23 13.77
C HIS A 186 6.06 4.38 15.05
N PHE A 187 5.01 5.22 15.00
CA PHE A 187 4.27 5.62 16.20
C PHE A 187 3.69 4.43 16.96
N VAL A 188 3.08 3.48 16.26
CA VAL A 188 2.47 2.28 16.86
C VAL A 188 3.51 1.44 17.60
N ALA A 189 4.70 1.25 17.01
CA ALA A 189 5.77 0.48 17.63
C ALA A 189 6.36 1.18 18.87
N ARG A 190 6.42 2.51 18.86
CA ARG A 190 6.94 3.33 19.98
C ARG A 190 5.90 3.51 21.10
N ASN A 191 4.59 3.39 20.79
CA ASN A 191 3.48 3.70 21.70
C ASN A 191 2.39 2.61 21.68
N PRO A 192 2.73 1.33 21.95
CA PRO A 192 1.80 0.22 21.77
C PRO A 192 0.58 0.28 22.71
N ASP A 193 0.70 0.98 23.85
CA ASP A 193 -0.36 1.11 24.85
C ASP A 193 -1.15 2.43 24.71
N TYR A 194 -0.85 3.24 23.69
CA TYR A 194 -1.58 4.47 23.46
C TYR A 194 -3.06 4.16 23.14
N PRO A 195 -4.04 4.78 23.78
CA PRO A 195 -5.45 4.38 23.67
C PRO A 195 -5.96 4.30 22.23
N TYR A 196 -5.61 5.27 21.39
CA TYR A 196 -5.98 5.26 19.98
C TYR A 196 -5.38 4.04 19.24
N VAL A 197 -4.10 3.74 19.48
CA VAL A 197 -3.39 2.59 18.89
C VAL A 197 -4.07 1.28 19.28
N VAL A 198 -4.37 1.11 20.57
CA VAL A 198 -5.02 -0.10 21.10
C VAL A 198 -6.39 -0.32 20.44
N ILE A 199 -7.16 0.76 20.28
CA ILE A 199 -8.54 0.67 19.77
C ILE A 199 -8.59 0.58 18.24
N ASN A 200 -7.74 1.34 17.53
CA ASN A 200 -7.88 1.51 16.09
C ASN A 200 -6.81 0.78 15.26
N ASP A 201 -5.57 0.65 15.76
CA ASP A 201 -4.45 0.15 14.94
C ASP A 201 -4.10 -1.31 15.23
N LEU A 202 -4.05 -1.73 16.51
CA LEU A 202 -3.78 -3.14 16.85
C LEU A 202 -4.80 -4.12 16.22
N PRO A 203 -6.10 -3.80 16.08
CA PRO A 203 -7.03 -4.64 15.34
C PRO A 203 -6.67 -4.85 13.86
N LYS A 204 -6.09 -3.82 13.19
CA LYS A 204 -5.59 -3.93 11.80
C LYS A 204 -4.42 -4.91 11.72
N LEU A 205 -3.45 -4.83 12.64
CA LEU A 205 -2.34 -5.78 12.73
C LEU A 205 -2.82 -7.21 13.01
N ALA A 206 -3.80 -7.38 13.87
CA ALA A 206 -4.41 -8.68 14.11
C ALA A 206 -5.15 -9.21 12.86
N ALA A 207 -5.82 -8.34 12.11
CA ALA A 207 -6.46 -8.70 10.85
C ALA A 207 -5.43 -9.09 9.78
N LEU A 208 -4.31 -8.37 9.68
CA LEU A 208 -3.20 -8.69 8.79
C LEU A 208 -2.66 -10.10 9.07
N LYS A 209 -2.37 -10.42 10.33
CA LYS A 209 -1.89 -11.74 10.76
C LYS A 209 -2.86 -12.86 10.39
N ARG A 210 -4.16 -12.62 10.51
CA ARG A 210 -5.18 -13.63 10.16
C ARG A 210 -5.37 -13.80 8.65
N LYS A 211 -5.36 -12.69 7.89
CA LYS A 211 -5.70 -12.72 6.46
C LYS A 211 -4.49 -13.04 5.57
N PHE A 212 -3.31 -12.60 5.96
CA PHE A 212 -2.09 -12.66 5.15
C PHE A 212 -0.86 -13.17 5.93
N PRO A 213 -0.95 -14.34 6.65
CA PRO A 213 0.14 -14.82 7.50
C PRO A 213 1.44 -15.05 6.71
N ASP A 214 1.34 -15.50 5.46
CA ASP A 214 2.50 -15.81 4.62
C ASP A 214 3.23 -14.57 4.10
N MET A 215 2.60 -13.41 4.19
CA MET A 215 3.19 -12.12 3.77
C MET A 215 3.98 -11.42 4.87
N LEU A 216 3.98 -11.93 6.11
CA LEU A 216 4.62 -11.27 7.24
C LEU A 216 6.13 -11.52 7.28
N LYS A 217 6.88 -10.50 7.69
CA LYS A 217 8.30 -10.65 8.09
C LYS A 217 8.40 -11.66 9.24
N SER A 218 9.51 -12.38 9.26
CA SER A 218 9.88 -13.34 10.32
C SER A 218 10.30 -12.60 11.57
#